data_befb757d941757b52f3cd26f1311cb8d
#
_entry.id   befb757d941757b52f3cd26f1311cb8d
#
_cell.length_a   1.000
_cell.length_b   1.000
_cell.length_c   1.000
_cell.angle_alpha   90.00
_cell.angle_beta   90.00
_cell.angle_gamma   90.00
#
_symmetry.space_group_name_H-M   'P 1'
#
loop_
_entity.id
_entity.type
_entity.pdbx_description
1 polymer ?
#
loop_
_entity_poly.entity_id
_entity_poly.type
_entity_poly.pdbx_seq_one_letter_code
_entity_poly.pdbx_strand_id
1 'polypeptide(L)'
;MKKMRKILAFLLALAMALTLCACAKPTPIATGKNTVGVKDGETLGQGATAFTVEVTDGQGTKTDFTVKTDEKTVGAALQALNIISGEESDYGLYIKEVIGITADYDTDGTYWAFYTDGQYAATGVDMTDAQNGAVYGFAVEKVEA
;
A
#
# COMPACT_ATOMS: atom_id res chain seq x y z
N MET A 1 -55.92 -22.46 15.89
CA MET A 1 -55.10 -22.66 14.67
C MET A 1 -54.78 -21.35 13.93
N LYS A 2 -55.63 -20.37 13.86
CA LYS A 2 -55.31 -19.09 13.20
C LYS A 2 -54.25 -18.26 13.91
N LYS A 3 -54.09 -18.38 15.23
CA LYS A 3 -53.08 -17.66 16.02
C LYS A 3 -51.67 -18.23 15.87
N MET A 4 -51.50 -19.53 15.69
CA MET A 4 -50.23 -20.18 15.44
C MET A 4 -49.62 -19.84 14.09
N ARG A 5 -50.47 -19.72 13.08
CA ARG A 5 -50.01 -19.34 11.70
C ARG A 5 -49.49 -17.90 11.64
N LYS A 6 -50.02 -17.01 12.46
CA LYS A 6 -49.54 -15.61 12.58
C LYS A 6 -48.21 -15.51 13.31
N ILE A 7 -47.99 -16.36 14.32
CA ILE A 7 -46.73 -16.40 15.08
C ILE A 7 -45.62 -17.00 14.21
N LEU A 8 -45.94 -18.03 13.40
CA LEU A 8 -44.97 -18.65 12.49
C LEU A 8 -44.55 -17.70 11.38
N ALA A 9 -45.47 -16.87 10.86
CA ALA A 9 -45.18 -15.84 9.88
C ALA A 9 -44.31 -14.71 10.45
N PHE A 10 -44.47 -14.37 11.71
CA PHE A 10 -43.65 -13.35 12.40
C PHE A 10 -42.24 -13.85 12.70
N LEU A 11 -42.08 -15.12 13.05
CA LEU A 11 -40.78 -15.75 13.25
C LEU A 11 -39.99 -15.91 11.96
N LEU A 12 -40.69 -16.16 10.84
CA LEU A 12 -40.03 -16.24 9.51
C LEU A 12 -39.58 -14.86 9.00
N ALA A 13 -40.33 -13.81 9.34
CA ALA A 13 -39.94 -12.43 8.99
C ALA A 13 -38.75 -11.91 9.82
N LEU A 14 -38.62 -12.37 11.08
CA LEU A 14 -37.51 -11.99 11.93
C LEU A 14 -36.22 -12.73 11.59
N ALA A 15 -36.30 -13.94 11.01
CA ALA A 15 -35.13 -14.69 10.56
C ALA A 15 -34.50 -14.15 9.27
N MET A 16 -35.23 -13.36 8.48
CA MET A 16 -34.70 -12.73 7.26
C MET A 16 -33.99 -11.39 7.51
N ALA A 17 -34.09 -10.82 8.70
CA ALA A 17 -33.48 -9.52 9.01
C ALA A 17 -32.05 -9.62 9.55
N LEU A 18 -31.50 -10.84 9.74
CA LEU A 18 -30.18 -11.07 10.34
C LEU A 18 -29.10 -11.52 9.38
N THR A 19 -29.33 -11.46 8.05
CA THR A 19 -28.32 -11.81 7.04
C THR A 19 -27.83 -10.63 6.22
N LEU A 20 -27.80 -9.45 6.80
CA LEU A 20 -27.10 -8.29 6.26
C LEU A 20 -25.87 -7.95 7.11
N CYS A 21 -25.11 -8.97 7.50
CA CYS A 21 -23.69 -8.78 7.70
C CYS A 21 -23.08 -8.80 6.28
N ALA A 22 -23.33 -7.73 5.55
CA ALA A 22 -22.56 -7.43 4.36
C ALA A 22 -21.10 -7.37 4.82
N CYS A 23 -20.30 -8.36 4.42
CA CYS A 23 -18.89 -8.15 4.24
C CYS A 23 -18.80 -6.94 3.30
N ALA A 24 -18.63 -5.76 3.88
CA ALA A 24 -18.14 -4.63 3.15
C ALA A 24 -16.77 -5.10 2.63
N LYS A 25 -16.73 -5.55 1.38
CA LYS A 25 -15.48 -5.58 0.63
C LYS A 25 -14.93 -4.17 0.79
N PRO A 26 -13.74 -4.00 1.36
CA PRO A 26 -13.11 -2.71 1.28
C PRO A 26 -13.08 -2.38 -0.20
N THR A 27 -13.71 -1.31 -0.54
CA THR A 27 -13.68 -0.75 -1.88
C THR A 27 -12.20 -0.57 -2.17
N PRO A 28 -11.64 -1.16 -3.25
CA PRO A 28 -10.34 -0.73 -3.69
C PRO A 28 -10.49 0.77 -3.89
N ILE A 29 -9.67 1.54 -3.23
CA ILE A 29 -9.57 2.97 -3.51
C ILE A 29 -9.10 3.02 -4.95
N ALA A 30 -10.07 3.13 -5.83
CA ALA A 30 -9.85 3.17 -7.24
C ALA A 30 -9.23 4.50 -7.60
N THR A 31 -8.22 4.39 -8.40
CA THR A 31 -8.00 5.26 -9.52
C THR A 31 -7.32 6.60 -9.26
N GLY A 32 -6.04 6.61 -9.53
CA GLY A 32 -5.51 7.67 -10.34
C GLY A 32 -5.10 8.95 -9.65
N LYS A 33 -4.57 8.87 -8.46
CA LYS A 33 -3.60 9.83 -7.93
C LYS A 33 -2.84 9.14 -6.81
N ASN A 34 -1.54 9.29 -6.84
CA ASN A 34 -0.66 8.85 -5.78
C ASN A 34 -1.25 9.20 -4.43
N THR A 35 -1.17 8.28 -3.49
CA THR A 35 -1.77 8.45 -2.17
C THR A 35 -1.03 9.57 -1.43
N VAL A 36 -1.45 10.79 -1.69
CA VAL A 36 -1.02 11.96 -0.94
C VAL A 36 -1.68 11.84 0.44
N GLY A 37 -0.88 11.80 1.48
CA GLY A 37 -1.38 11.87 2.84
C GLY A 37 -1.40 10.55 3.62
N VAL A 38 -0.52 9.60 3.28
CA VAL A 38 -0.22 8.46 4.17
C VAL A 38 0.27 8.99 5.51
N LYS A 39 -0.35 8.51 6.57
CA LYS A 39 -0.01 8.94 7.93
C LYS A 39 0.98 7.98 8.56
N ASP A 40 1.84 8.54 9.39
CA ASP A 40 2.74 7.75 10.22
C ASP A 40 1.96 6.74 11.09
N GLY A 41 2.42 5.50 11.09
CA GLY A 41 1.77 4.39 11.79
C GLY A 41 0.52 3.80 11.11
N GLU A 42 0.15 4.27 9.92
CA GLU A 42 -1.02 3.75 9.19
C GLU A 42 -0.79 2.33 8.68
N THR A 43 -1.87 1.57 8.49
CA THR A 43 -1.85 0.27 7.81
C THR A 43 -2.66 0.36 6.53
N LEU A 44 -2.03 0.05 5.41
CA LEU A 44 -2.62 0.10 4.07
C LEU A 44 -2.70 -1.28 3.44
N GLY A 45 -3.70 -1.47 2.59
CA GLY A 45 -3.89 -2.69 1.85
C GLY A 45 -4.45 -3.85 2.67
N GLN A 46 -4.49 -5.03 2.05
CA GLN A 46 -4.95 -6.28 2.64
C GLN A 46 -4.15 -7.43 2.05
N GLY A 47 -3.96 -8.48 2.83
CA GLY A 47 -3.25 -9.68 2.41
C GLY A 47 -2.60 -10.40 3.56
N ALA A 48 -1.99 -11.54 3.24
CA ALA A 48 -1.33 -12.41 4.21
C ALA A 48 0.09 -11.94 4.56
N THR A 49 0.73 -11.20 3.67
CA THR A 49 2.06 -10.64 3.88
C THR A 49 1.96 -9.22 4.41
N ALA A 50 2.65 -8.93 5.50
CA ALA A 50 2.71 -7.59 6.08
C ALA A 50 4.17 -7.16 6.24
N PHE A 51 4.51 -5.96 5.76
CA PHE A 51 5.83 -5.37 5.90
C PHE A 51 5.74 -3.88 6.23
N THR A 52 6.82 -3.33 6.75
CA THR A 52 6.92 -1.90 7.05
C THR A 52 7.56 -1.16 5.86
N VAL A 53 7.04 0.02 5.57
CA VAL A 53 7.64 0.96 4.62
C VAL A 53 8.07 2.19 5.39
N GLU A 54 9.34 2.56 5.24
CA GLU A 54 9.92 3.78 5.82
C GLU A 54 10.21 4.77 4.68
N VAL A 55 9.66 5.96 4.75
CA VAL A 55 9.87 7.01 3.74
C VAL A 55 10.57 8.19 4.39
N THR A 56 11.70 8.61 3.81
CA THR A 56 12.44 9.81 4.24
C THR A 56 12.44 10.80 3.08
N ASP A 57 11.85 11.96 3.28
CA ASP A 57 11.81 13.02 2.27
C ASP A 57 13.16 13.77 2.15
N GLY A 58 13.23 14.69 1.19
CA GLY A 58 14.44 15.50 0.95
C GLY A 58 14.80 16.46 2.08
N GLN A 59 13.95 16.60 3.10
CA GLN A 59 14.18 17.42 4.30
C GLN A 59 14.52 16.57 5.52
N GLY A 60 14.51 15.24 5.37
CA GLY A 60 14.80 14.30 6.46
C GLY A 60 13.57 13.95 7.31
N THR A 61 12.36 14.34 6.87
CA THR A 61 11.12 13.93 7.54
C THR A 61 10.86 12.46 7.26
N LYS A 62 10.57 11.69 8.30
CA LYS A 62 10.29 10.26 8.22
C LYS A 62 8.79 10.00 8.36
N THR A 63 8.31 9.06 7.57
CA THR A 63 6.95 8.52 7.64
C THR A 63 7.03 7.02 7.55
N ASP A 64 6.58 6.31 8.58
CA ASP A 64 6.60 4.86 8.64
C ASP A 64 5.16 4.33 8.61
N PHE A 65 4.91 3.31 7.80
CA PHE A 65 3.59 2.69 7.73
C PHE A 65 3.69 1.21 7.38
N THR A 66 2.61 0.47 7.63
CA THR A 66 2.52 -0.95 7.33
C THR A 66 1.75 -1.19 6.04
N VAL A 67 2.27 -2.04 5.18
CA VAL A 67 1.57 -2.52 3.98
C VAL A 67 1.21 -3.98 4.16
N LYS A 68 -0.06 -4.30 3.88
CA LYS A 68 -0.56 -5.69 3.77
C LYS A 68 -0.86 -6.00 2.32
N THR A 69 -0.40 -7.17 1.85
CA THR A 69 -0.52 -7.52 0.44
C THR A 69 -0.52 -9.03 0.23
N ASP A 70 -1.05 -9.47 -0.91
CA ASP A 70 -0.87 -10.80 -1.48
C ASP A 70 0.00 -10.76 -2.76
N GLU A 71 0.50 -9.58 -3.11
CA GLU A 71 1.44 -9.41 -4.22
C GLU A 71 2.80 -10.04 -3.89
N LYS A 72 3.49 -10.50 -4.92
CA LYS A 72 4.77 -11.22 -4.76
C LYS A 72 5.95 -10.29 -4.53
N THR A 73 5.94 -9.12 -5.16
CA THR A 73 7.06 -8.18 -5.09
C THR A 73 6.66 -6.88 -4.39
N VAL A 74 7.64 -6.20 -3.84
CA VAL A 74 7.46 -4.89 -3.20
C VAL A 74 6.92 -3.89 -4.21
N GLY A 75 7.44 -3.89 -5.44
CA GLY A 75 6.97 -3.01 -6.51
C GLY A 75 5.50 -3.20 -6.82
N ALA A 76 5.06 -4.44 -7.04
CA ALA A 76 3.66 -4.76 -7.32
C ALA A 76 2.73 -4.34 -6.16
N ALA A 77 3.14 -4.61 -4.92
CA ALA A 77 2.37 -4.25 -3.73
C ALA A 77 2.18 -2.73 -3.59
N LEU A 78 3.24 -1.97 -3.77
CA LEU A 78 3.20 -0.51 -3.61
C LEU A 78 2.52 0.20 -4.78
N GLN A 79 2.68 -0.31 -6.01
CA GLN A 79 1.96 0.19 -7.18
C GLN A 79 0.45 -0.07 -7.09
N ALA A 80 0.04 -1.26 -6.63
CA ALA A 80 -1.37 -1.60 -6.45
C ALA A 80 -2.10 -0.66 -5.47
N LEU A 81 -1.38 -0.09 -4.51
CA LEU A 81 -1.89 0.88 -3.53
C LEU A 81 -1.62 2.33 -3.95
N ASN A 82 -1.06 2.57 -5.12
CA ASN A 82 -0.63 3.89 -5.59
C ASN A 82 0.32 4.62 -4.62
N ILE A 83 1.15 3.89 -3.91
CA ILE A 83 2.15 4.42 -2.97
C ILE A 83 3.37 4.93 -3.74
N ILE A 84 3.75 4.22 -4.81
CA ILE A 84 4.86 4.58 -5.69
C ILE A 84 4.40 4.74 -7.13
N SER A 85 5.06 5.61 -7.86
CA SER A 85 4.97 5.69 -9.32
C SER A 85 6.31 6.07 -9.94
N GLY A 86 6.45 5.81 -11.22
CA GLY A 86 7.68 6.07 -11.95
C GLY A 86 7.59 5.65 -13.40
N GLU A 87 8.74 5.47 -14.00
CA GLU A 87 8.89 5.08 -15.41
C GLU A 87 9.53 3.70 -15.54
N GLU A 88 9.01 2.90 -16.46
CA GLU A 88 9.61 1.61 -16.78
C GLU A 88 10.99 1.83 -17.45
N SER A 89 11.97 1.07 -17.02
CA SER A 89 13.32 1.08 -17.58
C SER A 89 13.83 -0.34 -17.82
N ASP A 90 14.94 -0.47 -18.53
CA ASP A 90 15.61 -1.76 -18.75
C ASP A 90 16.06 -2.43 -17.43
N TYR A 91 16.10 -1.68 -16.34
CA TYR A 91 16.49 -2.15 -15.00
C TYR A 91 15.31 -2.25 -14.03
N GLY A 92 14.07 -2.21 -14.53
CA GLY A 92 12.84 -2.19 -13.75
C GLY A 92 12.30 -0.77 -13.56
N LEU A 93 11.37 -0.63 -12.62
CA LEU A 93 10.70 0.65 -12.33
C LEU A 93 11.69 1.69 -11.78
N TYR A 94 11.88 2.78 -12.51
CA TYR A 94 12.56 3.97 -12.01
C TYR A 94 11.57 4.83 -11.25
N ILE A 95 11.69 4.82 -9.92
CA ILE A 95 10.72 5.49 -9.03
C ILE A 95 10.94 7.00 -9.07
N LYS A 96 9.88 7.75 -9.39
CA LYS A 96 9.85 9.21 -9.39
C LYS A 96 9.03 9.81 -8.26
N GLU A 97 8.09 9.04 -7.72
CA GLU A 97 7.21 9.52 -6.67
C GLU A 97 6.93 8.43 -5.63
N VAL A 98 6.99 8.79 -4.36
CA VAL A 98 6.63 7.96 -3.21
C VAL A 98 5.71 8.77 -2.29
N ILE A 99 4.55 8.23 -1.92
CA ILE A 99 3.50 8.90 -1.09
C ILE A 99 3.20 10.34 -1.50
N GLY A 100 3.24 10.63 -2.82
CA GLY A 100 2.97 11.97 -3.36
C GLY A 100 4.16 12.92 -3.35
N ILE A 101 5.34 12.47 -2.92
CA ILE A 101 6.58 13.25 -2.92
C ILE A 101 7.39 12.89 -4.16
N THR A 102 7.71 13.88 -4.98
CA THR A 102 8.47 13.70 -6.22
C THR A 102 9.97 13.92 -5.98
N ALA A 103 10.79 13.03 -6.54
CA ALA A 103 12.21 13.22 -6.72
C ALA A 103 12.58 12.90 -8.17
N ASP A 104 13.22 13.84 -8.87
CA ASP A 104 13.53 13.72 -10.29
C ASP A 104 14.94 14.23 -10.56
N TYR A 105 15.80 13.31 -10.99
CA TYR A 105 17.20 13.61 -11.28
C TYR A 105 17.38 14.72 -12.32
N ASP A 106 16.56 14.72 -13.37
CA ASP A 106 16.66 15.69 -14.47
C ASP A 106 16.21 17.10 -14.05
N THR A 107 15.36 17.19 -13.04
CA THR A 107 14.78 18.46 -12.59
C THR A 107 15.58 19.09 -11.46
N ASP A 108 15.98 18.30 -10.47
CA ASP A 108 16.61 18.80 -9.22
C ASP A 108 17.82 18.01 -8.74
N GLY A 109 18.22 16.99 -9.49
CA GLY A 109 19.36 16.13 -9.16
C GLY A 109 19.09 15.18 -8.00
N THR A 110 17.82 14.96 -7.65
CA THR A 110 17.41 14.03 -6.60
C THR A 110 16.85 12.74 -7.17
N TYR A 111 16.89 11.68 -6.39
CA TYR A 111 16.31 10.39 -6.74
C TYR A 111 15.81 9.66 -5.50
N TRP A 112 14.95 8.67 -5.69
CA TRP A 112 14.51 7.78 -4.64
C TRP A 112 15.46 6.60 -4.50
N ALA A 113 16.23 6.57 -3.41
CA ALA A 113 17.03 5.41 -3.03
C ALA A 113 16.16 4.36 -2.35
N PHE A 114 16.37 3.09 -2.70
CA PHE A 114 15.64 1.96 -2.14
C PHE A 114 16.51 1.15 -1.20
N TYR A 115 15.96 0.80 -0.04
CA TYR A 115 16.63 0.06 1.03
C TYR A 115 15.83 -1.17 1.44
N THR A 116 16.53 -2.21 1.80
CA THR A 116 15.97 -3.44 2.37
C THR A 116 16.60 -3.68 3.72
N ASP A 117 15.79 -3.70 4.79
CA ASP A 117 16.25 -3.89 6.18
C ASP A 117 17.42 -2.96 6.55
N GLY A 118 17.34 -1.71 6.12
CA GLY A 118 18.33 -0.66 6.43
C GLY A 118 19.58 -0.66 5.55
N GLN A 119 19.68 -1.55 4.58
CA GLN A 119 20.81 -1.60 3.64
C GLN A 119 20.35 -1.20 2.23
N TYR A 120 21.22 -0.50 1.50
CA TYR A 120 20.95 -0.17 0.09
C TYR A 120 20.63 -1.43 -0.69
N ALA A 121 19.47 -1.45 -1.36
CA ALA A 121 19.01 -2.64 -2.06
C ALA A 121 19.87 -2.97 -3.28
N ALA A 122 20.17 -4.25 -3.45
CA ALA A 122 20.93 -4.74 -4.60
C ALA A 122 20.09 -4.80 -5.88
N THR A 123 18.76 -4.81 -5.75
CA THR A 123 17.81 -4.90 -6.87
C THR A 123 16.70 -3.86 -6.72
N GLY A 124 16.03 -3.52 -7.81
CA GLY A 124 14.87 -2.64 -7.80
C GLY A 124 13.67 -3.28 -7.10
N VAL A 125 12.67 -2.46 -6.81
CA VAL A 125 11.43 -2.88 -6.11
C VAL A 125 10.68 -4.01 -6.83
N ASP A 126 10.75 -4.05 -8.17
CA ASP A 126 10.07 -5.07 -8.98
C ASP A 126 10.69 -6.46 -8.88
N MET A 127 11.96 -6.51 -8.50
CA MET A 127 12.74 -7.75 -8.34
C MET A 127 12.94 -8.11 -6.87
N THR A 128 12.37 -7.34 -5.95
CA THR A 128 12.46 -7.60 -4.51
C THR A 128 11.18 -8.25 -4.05
N ASP A 129 11.29 -9.48 -3.52
CA ASP A 129 10.14 -10.20 -2.98
C ASP A 129 9.57 -9.51 -1.75
N ALA A 130 8.24 -9.41 -1.68
CA ALA A 130 7.54 -8.93 -0.51
C ALA A 130 7.62 -9.99 0.61
N GLN A 131 8.30 -9.69 1.69
CA GLN A 131 8.50 -10.60 2.81
C GLN A 131 7.80 -10.12 4.07
N ASN A 132 7.17 -11.06 4.75
CA ASN A 132 6.49 -10.76 6.01
C ASN A 132 7.49 -10.33 7.09
N GLY A 133 7.23 -9.18 7.70
CA GLY A 133 8.08 -8.62 8.76
C GLY A 133 9.32 -7.86 8.27
N ALA A 134 9.55 -7.77 6.96
CA ALA A 134 10.65 -6.98 6.40
C ALA A 134 10.40 -5.46 6.52
N VAL A 135 11.46 -4.69 6.40
CA VAL A 135 11.43 -3.23 6.35
C VAL A 135 11.99 -2.76 5.01
N TYR A 136 11.19 -2.04 4.25
CA TYR A 136 11.59 -1.45 2.98
C TYR A 136 11.63 0.06 3.10
N GLY A 137 12.81 0.64 2.85
CA GLY A 137 13.05 2.07 2.98
C GLY A 137 13.13 2.78 1.64
N PHE A 138 12.59 3.98 1.60
CA PHE A 138 12.71 4.92 0.48
C PHE A 138 13.24 6.23 1.02
N ALA A 139 14.33 6.72 0.46
CA ALA A 139 14.89 8.01 0.86
C ALA A 139 15.18 8.87 -0.38
N VAL A 140 14.83 10.15 -0.28
CA VAL A 140 15.26 11.12 -1.29
C VAL A 140 16.73 11.42 -1.06
N GLU A 141 17.54 11.10 -2.06
CA GLU A 141 18.98 11.36 -2.06
C GLU A 141 19.35 12.31 -3.19
N LYS A 142 20.41 13.04 -3.00
CA LYS A 142 20.97 13.93 -4.01
C LYS A 142 22.28 13.36 -4.54
N VAL A 143 22.42 13.35 -5.85
CA VAL A 143 23.71 13.01 -6.44
C VAL A 143 24.68 14.16 -6.18
N GLU A 144 25.72 13.90 -5.42
CA GLU A 144 26.83 14.85 -5.26
C GLU A 144 27.63 14.89 -6.58
N ALA A 145 27.81 16.08 -7.06
CA ALA A 145 28.59 16.33 -8.29
C ALA A 145 30.08 16.20 -8.02
#